data_4dd419c08befffc18936ee982dd79e0e
#
_entry.id   4dd419c08befffc18936ee982dd79e0e
#
_cell.length_a   1.000
_cell.length_b   1.000
_cell.length_c   1.000
_cell.angle_alpha   90.00
_cell.angle_beta   90.00
_cell.angle_gamma   90.00
#
_symmetry.space_group_name_H-M   'P 1'
#
loop_
_entity.id
_entity.type
_entity.pdbx_description
1 polymer ?
#
loop_
_entity_poly.entity_id
_entity_poly.type
_entity_poly.pdbx_seq_one_letter_code
_entity_poly.pdbx_strand_id
1 'polypeptide(L)'
;ATQNKNQTVEVALLDGAGKSVFSKSQKVTVPSNGLKETTFSGTVSNPLKWTAETPNLYTLLISLKDEKNNIVEVTSSKIGFRKIEIKKAQVLINGKKVYFKGVNLHEYNYKTGQVVNREVMMRNIQLMKELNINAVRTSHYPQPTLWYKLCDQYGIYLVDEANQESHGLGYGPSNVSNLPEWNATHMDRIKNVVERDKNHASVIFWSLGNESGNGKAFFDTYDWAKARDKSRPVQYEQAHQRDRNTDIFCPMYPSWESMKRDAARDLEKPYIMCEYAHAMGNSMGNMQEYWDVMRSSKNMQGGFIWEWYNHGFPAKDDQGRFFWAYGGDLGGYNLVNDGNFCMDGMISPDQNYLPHTHIVKKVYQNILFKAKDLNNGIITVINDYKFTDLTNDNYSYEWVLLKNGNVESKGTFDVSVPADSQKDVKLNIPQIKAESGVEYFLQVYAYNKKETAFLKAGFEVAKEEFAYDTNNYFTEIGRA
;
A
#
# COMPACT_ATOMS: atom_id res chain seq x y z
N ALA A 1 -25.34 -19.92 28.55
CA ALA A 1 -26.76 -20.07 29.03
C ALA A 1 -26.77 -20.68 30.43
N THR A 2 -27.66 -20.24 31.31
CA THR A 2 -27.81 -20.81 32.67
C THR A 2 -28.62 -22.13 32.68
N GLN A 3 -29.22 -22.44 31.54
CA GLN A 3 -29.94 -23.70 31.27
C GLN A 3 -29.81 -24.04 29.80
N ASN A 4 -30.08 -25.30 29.40
CA ASN A 4 -30.10 -25.68 27.99
C ASN A 4 -31.07 -24.79 27.21
N LYS A 5 -30.64 -24.24 26.09
CA LYS A 5 -31.46 -23.39 25.22
C LYS A 5 -31.38 -23.86 23.77
N ASN A 6 -32.55 -23.99 23.15
CA ASN A 6 -32.64 -24.18 21.70
C ASN A 6 -32.70 -22.82 21.05
N GLN A 7 -31.85 -22.63 20.07
CA GLN A 7 -31.74 -21.38 19.34
C GLN A 7 -31.56 -21.68 17.86
N THR A 8 -31.79 -20.69 17.02
CA THR A 8 -31.46 -20.77 15.59
C THR A 8 -30.38 -19.73 15.28
N VAL A 9 -29.28 -20.17 14.70
CA VAL A 9 -28.29 -19.29 14.10
C VAL A 9 -28.61 -19.18 12.62
N GLU A 10 -28.75 -17.97 12.13
CA GLU A 10 -28.93 -17.67 10.71
C GLU A 10 -27.75 -16.81 10.19
N VAL A 11 -27.23 -17.17 9.02
CA VAL A 11 -26.23 -16.39 8.33
C VAL A 11 -26.78 -15.94 6.98
N ALA A 12 -26.59 -14.66 6.64
CA ALA A 12 -26.93 -14.11 5.34
C ALA A 12 -25.75 -13.29 4.82
N LEU A 13 -25.40 -13.46 3.56
CA LEU A 13 -24.39 -12.66 2.87
C LEU A 13 -25.09 -11.76 1.85
N LEU A 14 -24.95 -10.47 2.01
CA LEU A 14 -25.55 -9.45 1.16
C LEU A 14 -24.47 -8.84 0.24
N ASP A 15 -24.82 -8.61 -1.01
CA ASP A 15 -23.97 -7.86 -1.95
C ASP A 15 -23.96 -6.35 -1.64
N GLY A 16 -23.25 -5.56 -2.45
CA GLY A 16 -23.17 -4.10 -2.29
C GLY A 16 -24.50 -3.37 -2.45
N ALA A 17 -25.49 -3.97 -3.08
CA ALA A 17 -26.85 -3.44 -3.22
C ALA A 17 -27.81 -3.92 -2.10
N GLY A 18 -27.30 -4.70 -1.15
CA GLY A 18 -28.10 -5.26 -0.05
C GLY A 18 -28.91 -6.51 -0.41
N LYS A 19 -28.72 -7.08 -1.60
CA LYS A 19 -29.38 -8.32 -2.04
C LYS A 19 -28.66 -9.53 -1.43
N SER A 20 -29.45 -10.47 -0.87
CA SER A 20 -28.91 -11.73 -0.35
C SER A 20 -28.39 -12.61 -1.50
N VAL A 21 -27.11 -12.97 -1.44
CA VAL A 21 -26.44 -13.88 -2.38
C VAL A 21 -26.18 -15.26 -1.77
N PHE A 22 -26.32 -15.38 -0.47
CA PHE A 22 -26.22 -16.62 0.28
C PHE A 22 -26.98 -16.49 1.60
N SER A 23 -27.71 -17.53 2.01
CA SER A 23 -28.33 -17.60 3.32
C SER A 23 -28.46 -19.06 3.76
N LYS A 24 -28.19 -19.29 5.04
CA LYS A 24 -28.42 -20.59 5.71
C LYS A 24 -28.79 -20.37 7.16
N SER A 25 -29.56 -21.33 7.71
CA SER A 25 -29.91 -21.35 9.12
C SER A 25 -29.68 -22.74 9.70
N GLN A 26 -29.38 -22.80 10.99
CA GLN A 26 -29.18 -24.05 11.74
C GLN A 26 -29.73 -23.90 13.15
N LYS A 27 -30.53 -24.90 13.58
CA LYS A 27 -30.91 -25.02 14.97
C LYS A 27 -29.77 -25.59 15.78
N VAL A 28 -29.50 -24.99 16.93
CA VAL A 28 -28.44 -25.39 17.85
C VAL A 28 -28.99 -25.48 19.27
N THR A 29 -28.59 -26.49 20.01
CA THR A 29 -28.87 -26.58 21.45
C THR A 29 -27.60 -26.17 22.19
N VAL A 30 -27.66 -25.05 22.91
CA VAL A 30 -26.55 -24.56 23.73
C VAL A 30 -26.68 -25.16 25.10
N PRO A 31 -25.69 -25.94 25.58
CA PRO A 31 -25.77 -26.56 26.90
C PRO A 31 -25.70 -25.52 28.01
N SER A 32 -26.27 -25.89 29.18
CA SER A 32 -26.14 -25.07 30.39
C SER A 32 -24.69 -24.83 30.73
N ASN A 33 -24.31 -23.56 30.96
CA ASN A 33 -22.97 -23.10 31.29
C ASN A 33 -21.88 -23.53 30.25
N GLY A 34 -22.30 -23.75 28.98
CA GLY A 34 -21.40 -24.19 27.90
C GLY A 34 -21.51 -23.34 26.66
N LEU A 35 -20.69 -23.73 25.66
CA LEU A 35 -20.64 -23.15 24.33
C LEU A 35 -21.08 -24.20 23.30
N LYS A 36 -21.63 -23.73 22.20
CA LYS A 36 -21.92 -24.54 21.02
C LYS A 36 -21.38 -23.84 19.78
N GLU A 37 -20.42 -24.45 19.13
CA GLU A 37 -19.95 -24.01 17.83
C GLU A 37 -20.81 -24.55 16.70
N THR A 38 -21.02 -23.75 15.67
CA THR A 38 -21.68 -24.15 14.44
C THR A 38 -20.95 -23.57 13.24
N THR A 39 -20.88 -24.34 12.17
CA THR A 39 -20.17 -23.95 10.94
C THR A 39 -21.15 -23.91 9.78
N PHE A 40 -21.06 -22.86 8.99
CA PHE A 40 -21.78 -22.71 7.73
C PHE A 40 -20.80 -22.72 6.56
N SER A 41 -21.18 -23.40 5.49
CA SER A 41 -20.44 -23.40 4.24
C SER A 41 -21.36 -23.21 3.07
N GLY A 42 -20.87 -22.60 2.00
CA GLY A 42 -21.61 -22.40 0.77
C GLY A 42 -20.77 -21.80 -0.32
N THR A 43 -21.34 -21.70 -1.51
CA THR A 43 -20.69 -21.14 -2.70
C THR A 43 -21.45 -19.90 -3.15
N VAL A 44 -20.72 -18.84 -3.44
CA VAL A 44 -21.24 -17.65 -4.13
C VAL A 44 -20.68 -17.68 -5.55
N SER A 45 -21.57 -17.75 -6.53
CA SER A 45 -21.15 -17.81 -7.95
C SER A 45 -20.70 -16.45 -8.44
N ASN A 46 -19.51 -16.40 -9.05
CA ASN A 46 -18.93 -15.21 -9.67
C ASN A 46 -19.00 -13.93 -8.81
N PRO A 47 -18.52 -13.96 -7.55
CA PRO A 47 -18.57 -12.77 -6.72
C PRO A 47 -17.69 -11.67 -7.32
N LEU A 48 -18.11 -10.41 -7.13
CA LEU A 48 -17.24 -9.27 -7.37
C LEU A 48 -16.05 -9.37 -6.42
N LYS A 49 -14.85 -9.44 -6.99
CA LYS A 49 -13.63 -9.64 -6.21
C LYS A 49 -13.15 -8.33 -5.59
N TRP A 50 -12.57 -8.44 -4.41
CA TRP A 50 -11.90 -7.33 -3.73
C TRP A 50 -10.46 -7.18 -4.23
N THR A 51 -10.07 -5.94 -4.54
CA THR A 51 -8.69 -5.50 -4.81
C THR A 51 -8.51 -4.08 -4.30
N ALA A 52 -7.27 -3.56 -4.23
CA ALA A 52 -7.06 -2.14 -3.91
C ALA A 52 -7.59 -1.18 -5.00
N GLU A 53 -7.76 -1.66 -6.24
CA GLU A 53 -8.35 -0.90 -7.34
C GLU A 53 -9.89 -0.95 -7.32
N THR A 54 -10.46 -2.09 -6.95
CA THR A 54 -11.90 -2.36 -6.93
C THR A 54 -12.29 -3.02 -5.60
N PRO A 55 -12.46 -2.26 -4.51
CA PRO A 55 -12.66 -2.78 -3.16
C PRO A 55 -14.09 -3.23 -2.91
N ASN A 56 -14.55 -4.24 -3.68
CA ASN A 56 -15.90 -4.78 -3.56
C ASN A 56 -16.09 -5.55 -2.26
N LEU A 57 -17.04 -5.13 -1.44
CA LEU A 57 -17.34 -5.73 -0.15
C LEU A 57 -18.78 -6.24 -0.11
N TYR A 58 -18.95 -7.38 0.54
CA TYR A 58 -20.23 -7.98 0.92
C TYR A 58 -20.45 -7.77 2.42
N THR A 59 -21.72 -7.84 2.87
CA THR A 59 -22.08 -7.76 4.27
C THR A 59 -22.52 -9.12 4.75
N LEU A 60 -21.74 -9.73 5.64
CA LEU A 60 -22.17 -10.93 6.38
C LEU A 60 -23.01 -10.49 7.57
N LEU A 61 -24.21 -10.99 7.68
CA LEU A 61 -25.08 -10.89 8.85
C LEU A 61 -25.13 -12.24 9.55
N ILE A 62 -24.99 -12.23 10.87
CA ILE A 62 -25.17 -13.39 11.72
C ILE A 62 -26.26 -13.05 12.73
N SER A 63 -27.39 -13.73 12.66
CA SER A 63 -28.55 -13.51 13.52
C SER A 63 -28.74 -14.69 14.46
N LEU A 64 -28.90 -14.41 15.74
CA LEU A 64 -29.29 -15.36 16.74
C LEU A 64 -30.80 -15.19 17.01
N LYS A 65 -31.55 -16.27 16.90
CA LYS A 65 -33.01 -16.28 17.13
C LYS A 65 -33.38 -17.23 18.25
N ASP A 66 -34.39 -16.88 19.01
CA ASP A 66 -34.97 -17.72 20.05
C ASP A 66 -35.85 -18.87 19.48
N GLU A 67 -36.42 -19.69 20.35
CA GLU A 67 -37.30 -20.79 19.97
C GLU A 67 -38.59 -20.34 19.27
N LYS A 68 -38.99 -19.07 19.47
CA LYS A 68 -40.15 -18.45 18.82
C LYS A 68 -39.77 -17.70 17.53
N ASN A 69 -38.53 -17.86 17.08
CA ASN A 69 -37.98 -17.21 15.89
C ASN A 69 -37.83 -15.67 16.00
N ASN A 70 -37.89 -15.11 17.24
CA ASN A 70 -37.56 -13.70 17.44
C ASN A 70 -36.05 -13.49 17.39
N ILE A 71 -35.63 -12.39 16.81
CA ILE A 71 -34.20 -12.00 16.77
C ILE A 71 -33.78 -11.61 18.20
N VAL A 72 -32.74 -12.27 18.71
CA VAL A 72 -32.13 -11.99 20.01
C VAL A 72 -30.93 -11.07 19.84
N GLU A 73 -30.13 -11.33 18.79
CA GLU A 73 -28.90 -10.58 18.50
C GLU A 73 -28.60 -10.63 17.02
N VAL A 74 -27.99 -9.55 16.48
CA VAL A 74 -27.45 -9.52 15.15
C VAL A 74 -26.05 -8.91 15.20
N THR A 75 -25.09 -9.59 14.59
CA THR A 75 -23.77 -9.03 14.35
C THR A 75 -23.46 -9.00 12.84
N SER A 76 -22.60 -8.09 12.42
CA SER A 76 -22.23 -7.96 11.01
C SER A 76 -20.75 -7.79 10.79
N SER A 77 -20.27 -8.26 9.65
CA SER A 77 -18.89 -8.06 9.20
C SER A 77 -18.85 -7.81 7.69
N LYS A 78 -17.87 -7.03 7.24
CA LYS A 78 -17.59 -6.88 5.81
C LYS A 78 -16.69 -8.02 5.32
N ILE A 79 -17.02 -8.56 4.16
CA ILE A 79 -16.29 -9.68 3.52
C ILE A 79 -15.86 -9.26 2.13
N GLY A 80 -14.56 -9.43 1.83
CA GLY A 80 -14.03 -9.25 0.48
C GLY A 80 -13.58 -10.59 -0.11
N PHE A 81 -14.11 -10.95 -1.27
CA PHE A 81 -13.68 -12.15 -1.99
C PHE A 81 -12.37 -11.88 -2.72
N ARG A 82 -11.30 -12.52 -2.30
CA ARG A 82 -9.99 -12.45 -2.96
C ARG A 82 -9.22 -13.74 -2.80
N LYS A 83 -8.25 -13.95 -3.68
CA LYS A 83 -7.27 -15.03 -3.60
C LYS A 83 -5.88 -14.44 -3.63
N ILE A 84 -5.03 -14.87 -2.70
CA ILE A 84 -3.61 -14.51 -2.65
C ILE A 84 -2.81 -15.78 -2.90
N GLU A 85 -1.86 -15.74 -3.81
CA GLU A 85 -1.04 -16.89 -4.18
C GLU A 85 0.41 -16.44 -4.41
N ILE A 86 1.37 -17.28 -4.06
CA ILE A 86 2.75 -17.15 -4.53
C ILE A 86 2.97 -18.19 -5.63
N LYS A 87 3.29 -17.72 -6.83
CA LYS A 87 3.63 -18.56 -7.98
C LYS A 87 4.83 -17.99 -8.72
N LYS A 88 5.83 -18.83 -9.02
CA LYS A 88 7.04 -18.43 -9.74
C LYS A 88 7.70 -17.19 -9.11
N ALA A 89 7.83 -17.20 -7.78
CA ALA A 89 8.34 -16.08 -6.98
C ALA A 89 7.62 -14.74 -7.25
N GLN A 90 6.31 -14.78 -7.42
CA GLN A 90 5.44 -13.61 -7.53
C GLN A 90 4.24 -13.76 -6.60
N VAL A 91 3.86 -12.69 -5.95
CA VAL A 91 2.56 -12.57 -5.27
C VAL A 91 1.51 -12.23 -6.30
N LEU A 92 0.49 -13.05 -6.37
CA LEU A 92 -0.67 -12.83 -7.24
C LEU A 92 -1.90 -12.52 -6.39
N ILE A 93 -2.57 -11.42 -6.71
CA ILE A 93 -3.91 -11.10 -6.19
C ILE A 93 -4.91 -11.44 -7.29
N ASN A 94 -5.86 -12.33 -6.98
CA ASN A 94 -6.86 -12.79 -7.96
C ASN A 94 -6.25 -13.25 -9.30
N GLY A 95 -5.04 -13.85 -9.24
CA GLY A 95 -4.33 -14.37 -10.40
C GLY A 95 -3.48 -13.36 -11.18
N LYS A 96 -3.41 -12.09 -10.75
CA LYS A 96 -2.60 -11.04 -11.38
C LYS A 96 -1.42 -10.64 -10.50
N LYS A 97 -0.22 -10.46 -11.10
CA LYS A 97 0.92 -9.81 -10.45
C LYS A 97 0.56 -8.34 -10.18
N VAL A 98 0.67 -7.91 -8.94
CA VAL A 98 0.46 -6.50 -8.54
C VAL A 98 1.76 -5.88 -8.07
N TYR A 99 1.86 -4.55 -8.16
CA TYR A 99 2.92 -3.80 -7.49
C TYR A 99 2.39 -3.23 -6.17
N PHE A 100 3.18 -3.40 -5.11
CA PHE A 100 2.94 -2.77 -3.81
C PHE A 100 3.64 -1.41 -3.81
N LYS A 101 2.89 -0.38 -4.14
CA LYS A 101 3.29 1.03 -4.14
C LYS A 101 3.03 1.56 -2.74
N GLY A 102 3.93 1.19 -1.81
CA GLY A 102 3.67 1.23 -0.39
C GLY A 102 4.39 2.34 0.37
N VAL A 103 3.93 2.53 1.60
CA VAL A 103 4.53 3.39 2.62
C VAL A 103 4.42 2.72 3.99
N ASN A 104 5.41 2.91 4.85
CA ASN A 104 5.35 2.56 6.26
C ASN A 104 4.53 3.60 7.02
N LEU A 105 3.75 3.19 8.00
CA LEU A 105 2.88 4.08 8.76
C LEU A 105 2.94 3.80 10.25
N HIS A 106 3.52 4.75 11.00
CA HIS A 106 3.32 4.86 12.44
C HIS A 106 1.99 5.55 12.77
N GLU A 107 1.36 5.17 13.89
CA GLU A 107 0.24 5.94 14.45
C GLU A 107 0.75 7.30 14.92
N TYR A 108 0.26 8.36 14.29
CA TYR A 108 0.71 9.70 14.62
C TYR A 108 -0.36 10.76 14.36
N ASN A 109 -0.42 11.71 15.27
CA ASN A 109 -1.16 12.96 15.13
C ASN A 109 -0.42 14.05 15.92
N TYR A 110 -0.10 15.16 15.28
CA TYR A 110 0.66 16.26 15.88
C TYR A 110 -0.01 16.92 17.11
N LYS A 111 -1.30 16.68 17.35
CA LYS A 111 -2.04 17.19 18.52
C LYS A 111 -2.15 16.18 19.66
N THR A 112 -2.21 14.89 19.33
CA THR A 112 -2.62 13.84 20.28
C THR A 112 -1.61 12.69 20.38
N GLY A 113 -0.45 12.81 19.71
CA GLY A 113 0.58 11.75 19.70
C GLY A 113 0.09 10.50 18.97
N GLN A 114 0.15 9.35 19.61
CA GLN A 114 -0.26 8.07 19.03
C GLN A 114 -1.78 7.82 19.09
N VAL A 115 -2.57 8.79 19.52
CA VAL A 115 -4.04 8.66 19.52
C VAL A 115 -4.59 9.26 18.24
N VAL A 116 -4.95 8.38 17.30
CA VAL A 116 -5.47 8.78 15.98
C VAL A 116 -6.99 8.59 15.91
N ASN A 117 -7.67 9.55 15.31
CA ASN A 117 -9.11 9.52 15.10
C ASN A 117 -9.46 9.20 13.65
N ARG A 118 -10.77 9.08 13.36
CA ARG A 118 -11.28 8.77 12.01
C ARG A 118 -10.87 9.81 10.98
N GLU A 119 -10.89 11.09 11.32
CA GLU A 119 -10.59 12.22 10.43
C GLU A 119 -9.13 12.13 9.94
N VAL A 120 -8.19 11.87 10.85
CA VAL A 120 -6.77 11.67 10.53
C VAL A 120 -6.59 10.48 9.60
N MET A 121 -7.22 9.33 9.92
CA MET A 121 -7.14 8.13 9.08
C MET A 121 -7.72 8.37 7.68
N MET A 122 -8.85 9.05 7.57
CA MET A 122 -9.48 9.38 6.29
C MET A 122 -8.61 10.32 5.46
N ARG A 123 -7.98 11.32 6.10
CA ARG A 123 -7.05 12.23 5.41
C ARG A 123 -5.81 11.47 4.92
N ASN A 124 -5.27 10.53 5.71
CA ASN A 124 -4.17 9.67 5.25
C ASN A 124 -4.56 8.89 3.99
N ILE A 125 -5.70 8.23 3.99
CA ILE A 125 -6.17 7.47 2.82
C ILE A 125 -6.37 8.39 1.61
N GLN A 126 -6.95 9.58 1.82
CA GLN A 126 -7.09 10.57 0.74
C GLN A 126 -5.74 10.91 0.12
N LEU A 127 -4.76 11.32 0.92
CA LEU A 127 -3.42 11.67 0.45
C LEU A 127 -2.73 10.49 -0.23
N MET A 128 -2.87 9.28 0.31
CA MET A 128 -2.34 8.07 -0.32
C MET A 128 -2.95 7.84 -1.71
N LYS A 129 -4.27 8.03 -1.87
CA LYS A 129 -4.92 7.93 -3.19
C LYS A 129 -4.46 9.03 -4.15
N GLU A 130 -4.29 10.26 -3.67
CA GLU A 130 -3.77 11.38 -4.46
C GLU A 130 -2.32 11.14 -4.94
N LEU A 131 -1.53 10.38 -4.16
CA LEU A 131 -0.13 10.04 -4.44
C LEU A 131 0.07 8.67 -5.13
N ASN A 132 -1.00 8.02 -5.58
CA ASN A 132 -0.97 6.68 -6.20
C ASN A 132 -0.46 5.55 -5.27
N ILE A 133 -0.45 5.75 -3.95
CA ILE A 133 -0.10 4.73 -2.96
C ILE A 133 -1.27 3.75 -2.83
N ASN A 134 -0.97 2.45 -2.90
CA ASN A 134 -1.96 1.38 -2.82
C ASN A 134 -1.72 0.41 -1.66
N ALA A 135 -0.64 0.57 -0.91
CA ALA A 135 -0.26 -0.35 0.15
C ALA A 135 0.32 0.37 1.37
N VAL A 136 0.13 -0.21 2.55
CA VAL A 136 0.69 0.27 3.82
C VAL A 136 1.24 -0.91 4.61
N ARG A 137 2.44 -0.76 5.19
CA ARG A 137 2.94 -1.61 6.26
C ARG A 137 2.65 -0.91 7.59
N THR A 138 1.99 -1.63 8.50
CA THR A 138 1.69 -1.12 9.84
C THR A 138 2.92 -1.22 10.73
N SER A 139 3.86 -0.33 10.51
CA SER A 139 5.15 -0.30 11.21
C SER A 139 5.00 0.36 12.60
N HIS A 140 5.43 -0.25 13.72
CA HIS A 140 5.83 -1.66 13.81
C HIS A 140 4.89 -2.35 14.80
N TYR A 141 3.59 -2.20 14.60
CA TYR A 141 2.52 -2.70 15.47
C TYR A 141 1.15 -2.62 14.77
N PRO A 142 0.17 -3.42 15.22
CA PRO A 142 -1.18 -3.36 14.67
C PRO A 142 -1.84 -2.01 14.93
N GLN A 143 -2.43 -1.43 13.92
CA GLN A 143 -3.17 -0.18 13.98
C GLN A 143 -4.56 -0.35 14.68
N PRO A 144 -5.28 0.72 15.02
CA PRO A 144 -6.65 0.63 15.51
C PRO A 144 -7.57 -0.10 14.53
N THR A 145 -8.54 -0.86 15.03
CA THR A 145 -9.44 -1.68 14.19
C THR A 145 -10.19 -0.89 13.12
N LEU A 146 -10.42 0.39 13.34
CA LEU A 146 -11.03 1.27 12.34
C LEU A 146 -10.18 1.41 11.08
N TRP A 147 -8.84 1.44 11.21
CA TRP A 147 -7.92 1.52 10.08
C TRP A 147 -8.14 0.38 9.08
N TYR A 148 -8.23 -0.86 9.56
CA TYR A 148 -8.47 -2.03 8.72
C TYR A 148 -9.82 -1.96 7.99
N LYS A 149 -10.88 -1.50 8.67
CA LYS A 149 -12.20 -1.30 8.06
C LYS A 149 -12.16 -0.25 6.95
N LEU A 150 -11.41 0.82 7.15
CA LEU A 150 -11.23 1.87 6.15
C LEU A 150 -10.38 1.35 4.96
N CYS A 151 -9.31 0.60 5.23
CA CYS A 151 -8.51 -0.04 4.18
C CYS A 151 -9.31 -1.06 3.37
N ASP A 152 -10.18 -1.85 4.03
CA ASP A 152 -11.12 -2.74 3.33
C ASP A 152 -12.05 -1.96 2.41
N GLN A 153 -12.61 -0.86 2.91
CA GLN A 153 -13.61 -0.04 2.20
C GLN A 153 -13.02 0.73 1.03
N TYR A 154 -11.82 1.26 1.20
CA TYR A 154 -11.21 2.18 0.23
C TYR A 154 -10.08 1.57 -0.60
N GLY A 155 -9.75 0.30 -0.36
CA GLY A 155 -8.80 -0.43 -1.18
C GLY A 155 -7.35 -0.03 -0.93
N ILE A 156 -6.82 -0.39 0.24
CA ILE A 156 -5.39 -0.32 0.58
C ILE A 156 -4.94 -1.73 0.96
N TYR A 157 -3.88 -2.24 0.32
CA TYR A 157 -3.24 -3.50 0.71
C TYR A 157 -2.48 -3.30 2.02
N LEU A 158 -2.60 -4.22 2.96
CA LEU A 158 -1.90 -4.13 4.24
C LEU A 158 -0.89 -5.27 4.43
N VAL A 159 0.28 -4.88 4.91
CA VAL A 159 1.18 -5.74 5.67
C VAL A 159 0.88 -5.48 7.14
N ASP A 160 0.28 -6.46 7.81
CA ASP A 160 -0.13 -6.33 9.20
C ASP A 160 0.95 -6.92 10.11
N GLU A 161 1.57 -6.06 10.92
CA GLU A 161 2.80 -6.39 11.64
C GLU A 161 2.56 -6.57 13.13
N ALA A 162 3.11 -7.66 13.66
CA ALA A 162 3.15 -7.92 15.09
C ALA A 162 4.12 -6.94 15.80
N ASN A 163 3.72 -6.44 16.97
CA ASN A 163 4.49 -5.49 17.74
C ASN A 163 5.73 -6.12 18.40
N GLN A 164 6.68 -6.53 17.56
CA GLN A 164 7.96 -7.14 17.95
C GLN A 164 9.10 -6.31 17.37
N GLU A 165 9.76 -5.55 18.21
CA GLU A 165 10.91 -4.71 17.91
C GLU A 165 11.93 -4.86 19.04
N SER A 166 13.18 -5.25 18.72
CA SER A 166 14.24 -5.39 19.70
C SER A 166 15.62 -4.98 19.17
N HIS A 167 15.63 -4.07 18.19
CA HIS A 167 16.83 -3.57 17.51
C HIS A 167 17.94 -3.14 18.49
N GLY A 168 17.57 -2.41 19.55
CA GLY A 168 18.51 -1.93 20.57
C GLY A 168 19.27 -3.03 21.33
N LEU A 169 18.84 -4.29 21.24
CA LEU A 169 19.54 -5.45 21.82
C LEU A 169 20.49 -6.12 20.82
N GLY A 170 20.63 -5.59 19.61
CA GLY A 170 21.38 -6.19 18.51
C GLY A 170 20.77 -7.50 18.02
N TYR A 171 21.46 -8.18 17.10
CA TYR A 171 20.95 -9.39 16.43
C TYR A 171 21.68 -10.68 16.84
N GLY A 172 22.56 -10.58 17.85
CA GLY A 172 23.37 -11.69 18.34
C GLY A 172 22.61 -12.70 19.22
N PRO A 173 23.33 -13.65 19.83
CA PRO A 173 22.72 -14.70 20.67
C PRO A 173 21.96 -14.18 21.88
N SER A 174 22.27 -12.97 22.38
CA SER A 174 21.61 -12.34 23.52
C SER A 174 20.30 -11.62 23.13
N ASN A 175 19.97 -11.55 21.85
CA ASN A 175 18.69 -11.01 21.42
C ASN A 175 17.54 -11.86 21.98
N VAL A 176 16.47 -11.21 22.41
CA VAL A 176 15.31 -11.87 23.05
C VAL A 176 14.65 -12.94 22.17
N SER A 177 14.79 -12.88 20.87
CA SER A 177 14.27 -13.91 19.94
C SER A 177 14.98 -15.27 20.08
N ASN A 178 16.18 -15.30 20.69
CA ASN A 178 16.95 -16.50 20.97
C ASN A 178 16.69 -17.06 22.38
N LEU A 179 16.07 -16.29 23.26
CA LEU A 179 15.90 -16.63 24.68
C LEU A 179 14.57 -17.37 24.89
N PRO A 180 14.59 -18.62 25.38
CA PRO A 180 13.37 -19.45 25.52
C PRO A 180 12.28 -18.82 26.37
N GLU A 181 12.62 -18.04 27.39
CA GLU A 181 11.68 -17.34 28.27
C GLU A 181 10.85 -16.28 27.54
N TRP A 182 11.29 -15.78 26.38
CA TRP A 182 10.56 -14.82 25.55
C TRP A 182 9.66 -15.46 24.47
N ASN A 183 9.78 -16.79 24.25
CA ASN A 183 8.99 -17.48 23.21
C ASN A 183 7.48 -17.28 23.38
N ALA A 184 6.99 -17.35 24.62
CA ALA A 184 5.55 -17.16 24.89
C ALA A 184 5.09 -15.74 24.49
N THR A 185 5.90 -14.74 24.76
CA THR A 185 5.61 -13.34 24.40
C THR A 185 5.57 -13.14 22.88
N HIS A 186 6.56 -13.68 22.14
CA HIS A 186 6.56 -13.63 20.69
C HIS A 186 5.32 -14.32 20.10
N MET A 187 4.99 -15.50 20.61
CA MET A 187 3.82 -16.25 20.16
C MET A 187 2.50 -15.52 20.45
N ASP A 188 2.38 -14.90 21.61
CA ASP A 188 1.16 -14.16 21.99
C ASP A 188 0.93 -12.99 21.04
N ARG A 189 1.97 -12.23 20.70
CA ARG A 189 1.88 -11.07 19.80
C ARG A 189 1.37 -11.45 18.42
N ILE A 190 1.97 -12.46 17.78
CA ILE A 190 1.50 -12.88 16.43
C ILE A 190 0.10 -13.50 16.49
N LYS A 191 -0.24 -14.23 17.55
CA LYS A 191 -1.60 -14.76 17.74
C LYS A 191 -2.64 -13.64 17.80
N ASN A 192 -2.37 -12.60 18.59
CA ASN A 192 -3.28 -11.48 18.75
C ASN A 192 -3.52 -10.75 17.43
N VAL A 193 -2.49 -10.49 16.64
CA VAL A 193 -2.62 -9.87 15.31
C VAL A 193 -3.47 -10.72 14.40
N VAL A 194 -3.10 -11.99 14.21
CA VAL A 194 -3.80 -12.88 13.28
C VAL A 194 -5.26 -13.11 13.68
N GLU A 195 -5.52 -13.39 14.97
CA GLU A 195 -6.89 -13.65 15.43
C GLU A 195 -7.78 -12.41 15.34
N ARG A 196 -7.23 -11.22 15.60
CA ARG A 196 -7.98 -9.96 15.51
C ARG A 196 -8.33 -9.61 14.06
N ASP A 197 -7.36 -9.75 13.13
CA ASP A 197 -7.43 -9.08 11.82
C ASP A 197 -7.64 -10.05 10.64
N LYS A 198 -7.70 -11.37 10.88
CA LYS A 198 -7.87 -12.41 9.84
C LYS A 198 -9.08 -12.22 8.91
N ASN A 199 -10.10 -11.49 9.34
CA ASN A 199 -11.33 -11.27 8.56
C ASN A 199 -11.26 -10.05 7.64
N HIS A 200 -10.17 -9.24 7.71
CA HIS A 200 -10.00 -8.07 6.85
C HIS A 200 -9.49 -8.45 5.47
N ALA A 201 -10.20 -7.99 4.44
CA ALA A 201 -9.84 -8.26 3.04
C ALA A 201 -8.54 -7.54 2.64
N SER A 202 -8.27 -6.38 3.22
CA SER A 202 -7.09 -5.55 2.99
C SER A 202 -5.79 -6.19 3.46
N VAL A 203 -5.82 -7.01 4.52
CA VAL A 203 -4.63 -7.70 5.03
C VAL A 203 -4.17 -8.75 4.01
N ILE A 204 -3.02 -8.51 3.39
CA ILE A 204 -2.43 -9.36 2.35
C ILE A 204 -1.29 -10.19 2.90
N PHE A 205 -0.49 -9.63 3.82
CA PHE A 205 0.63 -10.31 4.46
C PHE A 205 0.51 -10.20 5.98
N TRP A 206 0.96 -11.26 6.66
CA TRP A 206 1.33 -11.20 8.07
C TRP A 206 2.82 -10.89 8.18
N SER A 207 3.20 -9.96 9.03
CA SER A 207 4.59 -9.67 9.36
C SER A 207 4.89 -10.06 10.80
N LEU A 208 5.97 -10.83 11.01
CA LEU A 208 6.29 -11.37 12.33
C LEU A 208 6.86 -10.32 13.29
N GLY A 209 7.30 -9.19 12.77
CA GLY A 209 7.92 -8.10 13.54
C GLY A 209 8.96 -7.36 12.74
N ASN A 210 9.75 -6.54 13.40
CA ASN A 210 10.80 -5.71 12.84
C ASN A 210 12.10 -5.84 13.63
N GLU A 211 13.23 -5.88 12.93
CA GLU A 211 14.61 -5.73 13.43
C GLU A 211 14.91 -6.40 14.79
N SER A 212 14.48 -7.65 14.95
CA SER A 212 14.53 -8.39 16.24
C SER A 212 15.37 -9.66 16.17
N GLY A 213 16.37 -9.70 15.28
CA GLY A 213 17.17 -10.90 15.04
C GLY A 213 16.35 -12.04 14.41
N ASN A 214 16.94 -13.22 14.27
CA ASN A 214 16.23 -14.36 13.66
C ASN A 214 16.38 -15.62 14.54
N GLY A 215 15.99 -15.49 15.80
CA GLY A 215 16.01 -16.59 16.77
C GLY A 215 14.86 -17.58 16.60
N LYS A 216 14.91 -18.64 17.40
CA LYS A 216 13.91 -19.73 17.38
C LYS A 216 12.47 -19.22 17.50
N ALA A 217 12.24 -18.14 18.25
CA ALA A 217 10.90 -17.56 18.42
C ALA A 217 10.26 -17.20 17.08
N PHE A 218 11.02 -16.67 16.11
CA PHE A 218 10.48 -16.31 14.79
C PHE A 218 10.17 -17.52 13.90
N PHE A 219 10.89 -18.63 14.06
CA PHE A 219 10.55 -19.89 13.39
C PHE A 219 9.24 -20.48 13.94
N ASP A 220 9.09 -20.49 15.26
CA ASP A 220 7.88 -21.01 15.92
C ASP A 220 6.64 -20.16 15.58
N THR A 221 6.78 -18.83 15.56
CA THR A 221 5.68 -17.90 15.21
C THR A 221 5.29 -18.01 13.75
N TYR A 222 6.27 -18.19 12.84
CA TYR A 222 6.01 -18.47 11.43
C TYR A 222 5.21 -19.77 11.26
N ASP A 223 5.65 -20.85 11.87
CA ASP A 223 4.99 -22.15 11.76
C ASP A 223 3.54 -22.08 12.27
N TRP A 224 3.32 -21.38 13.38
CA TRP A 224 1.98 -21.16 13.91
C TRP A 224 1.11 -20.33 12.95
N ALA A 225 1.61 -19.21 12.46
CA ALA A 225 0.87 -18.33 11.56
C ALA A 225 0.46 -19.06 10.27
N LYS A 226 1.37 -19.83 9.67
CA LYS A 226 1.11 -20.64 8.47
C LYS A 226 0.11 -21.77 8.72
N ALA A 227 0.13 -22.39 9.90
CA ALA A 227 -0.83 -23.41 10.28
C ALA A 227 -2.23 -22.81 10.50
N ARG A 228 -2.29 -21.61 11.11
CA ARG A 228 -3.52 -20.91 11.46
C ARG A 228 -4.21 -20.27 10.26
N ASP A 229 -3.46 -19.60 9.39
CA ASP A 229 -3.97 -18.94 8.20
C ASP A 229 -3.17 -19.35 6.95
N LYS A 230 -3.77 -20.26 6.17
CA LYS A 230 -3.19 -20.75 4.91
C LYS A 230 -3.46 -19.83 3.72
N SER A 231 -4.23 -18.75 3.92
CA SER A 231 -4.69 -17.88 2.85
C SER A 231 -3.76 -16.70 2.58
N ARG A 232 -2.80 -16.42 3.47
CA ARG A 232 -1.88 -15.29 3.38
C ARG A 232 -0.42 -15.73 3.51
N PRO A 233 0.49 -15.07 2.76
CA PRO A 233 1.92 -15.18 3.02
C PRO A 233 2.30 -14.53 4.35
N VAL A 234 3.43 -15.00 4.88
CA VAL A 234 4.08 -14.44 6.07
C VAL A 234 5.43 -13.86 5.65
N GLN A 235 5.78 -12.68 6.14
CA GLN A 235 7.08 -12.05 5.93
C GLN A 235 7.82 -11.80 7.22
N TYR A 236 9.16 -11.80 7.13
CA TYR A 236 10.07 -11.34 8.16
C TYR A 236 11.43 -10.99 7.54
N GLU A 237 11.91 -9.76 7.73
CA GLU A 237 13.07 -9.24 7.00
C GLU A 237 14.39 -9.88 7.48
N GLN A 238 14.54 -10.18 8.78
CA GLN A 238 15.74 -10.82 9.32
C GLN A 238 15.88 -12.30 8.91
N ALA A 239 14.85 -12.91 8.35
CA ALA A 239 14.92 -14.22 7.72
C ALA A 239 15.65 -14.17 6.36
N HIS A 240 15.85 -12.97 5.79
CA HIS A 240 16.47 -12.75 4.50
C HIS A 240 15.86 -13.63 3.39
N GLN A 241 16.63 -13.93 2.35
CA GLN A 241 16.18 -14.81 1.25
C GLN A 241 16.26 -16.30 1.61
N ARG A 242 17.17 -16.67 2.50
CA ARG A 242 17.59 -18.08 2.69
C ARG A 242 16.76 -18.85 3.71
N ASP A 243 16.28 -18.16 4.74
CA ASP A 243 15.63 -18.85 5.84
C ASP A 243 14.16 -19.16 5.54
N ARG A 244 13.67 -20.27 6.12
CA ARG A 244 12.34 -20.79 5.82
C ARG A 244 11.19 -19.99 6.44
N ASN A 245 11.48 -19.17 7.44
CA ASN A 245 10.48 -18.44 8.21
C ASN A 245 10.07 -17.10 7.59
N THR A 246 10.12 -17.03 6.28
CA THR A 246 9.51 -15.97 5.46
C THR A 246 9.11 -16.51 4.08
N ASP A 247 7.95 -16.13 3.59
CA ASP A 247 7.51 -16.42 2.22
C ASP A 247 7.98 -15.34 1.23
N ILE A 248 8.41 -14.18 1.72
CA ILE A 248 8.78 -13.00 0.94
C ILE A 248 10.24 -12.65 1.24
N PHE A 249 11.02 -12.33 0.22
CA PHE A 249 12.28 -11.65 0.39
C PHE A 249 12.00 -10.15 0.52
N CYS A 250 12.12 -9.63 1.74
CA CYS A 250 11.74 -8.26 2.09
C CYS A 250 12.93 -7.48 2.67
N PRO A 251 13.94 -7.11 1.85
CA PRO A 251 15.12 -6.40 2.32
C PRO A 251 14.78 -4.96 2.72
N MET A 252 15.64 -4.40 3.59
CA MET A 252 15.65 -2.99 3.94
C MET A 252 16.75 -2.25 3.20
N TYR A 253 16.46 -1.09 2.68
CA TYR A 253 17.39 -0.14 2.05
C TYR A 253 18.44 -0.76 1.12
N PRO A 254 18.08 -1.66 0.20
CA PRO A 254 19.03 -2.21 -0.74
C PRO A 254 19.58 -1.11 -1.62
N SER A 255 20.89 -1.11 -1.91
CA SER A 255 21.44 -0.18 -2.89
C SER A 255 20.92 -0.51 -4.29
N TRP A 256 20.91 0.49 -5.17
CA TRP A 256 20.49 0.32 -6.56
C TRP A 256 21.26 -0.80 -7.27
N GLU A 257 22.58 -0.88 -7.03
CA GLU A 257 23.44 -1.94 -7.58
C GLU A 257 23.05 -3.32 -7.03
N SER A 258 22.70 -3.40 -5.73
CA SER A 258 22.20 -4.65 -5.14
C SER A 258 20.90 -5.08 -5.79
N MET A 259 19.97 -4.16 -5.98
CA MET A 259 18.71 -4.46 -6.65
C MET A 259 18.91 -4.93 -8.09
N LYS A 260 19.80 -4.31 -8.85
CA LYS A 260 20.14 -4.76 -10.22
C LYS A 260 20.71 -6.18 -10.24
N ARG A 261 21.58 -6.52 -9.27
CA ARG A 261 22.10 -7.90 -9.14
C ARG A 261 20.99 -8.89 -8.81
N ASP A 262 20.08 -8.53 -7.91
CA ASP A 262 18.95 -9.40 -7.55
C ASP A 262 17.93 -9.51 -8.69
N ALA A 263 17.68 -8.44 -9.43
CA ALA A 263 16.81 -8.44 -10.60
C ALA A 263 17.29 -9.35 -11.73
N ALA A 264 18.62 -9.54 -11.85
CA ALA A 264 19.25 -10.43 -12.83
C ALA A 264 19.22 -11.92 -12.43
N ARG A 265 18.79 -12.24 -11.22
CA ARG A 265 18.76 -13.61 -10.70
C ARG A 265 17.36 -14.20 -10.75
N ASP A 266 17.27 -15.52 -10.86
CA ASP A 266 16.04 -16.26 -10.60
C ASP A 266 15.85 -16.39 -9.09
N LEU A 267 14.98 -15.54 -8.53
CA LEU A 267 14.66 -15.55 -7.11
C LEU A 267 13.65 -16.67 -6.82
N GLU A 268 13.81 -17.33 -5.68
CA GLU A 268 12.86 -18.34 -5.21
C GLU A 268 11.64 -17.74 -4.50
N LYS A 269 11.78 -16.52 -3.97
CA LYS A 269 10.73 -15.78 -3.26
C LYS A 269 10.44 -14.45 -3.98
N PRO A 270 9.19 -13.95 -3.89
CA PRO A 270 8.87 -12.59 -4.32
C PRO A 270 9.76 -11.56 -3.61
N TYR A 271 10.23 -10.56 -4.32
CA TYR A 271 11.03 -9.46 -3.77
C TYR A 271 10.13 -8.25 -3.54
N ILE A 272 9.93 -7.87 -2.28
CA ILE A 272 9.12 -6.72 -1.87
C ILE A 272 9.84 -6.07 -0.70
N MET A 273 10.41 -4.88 -0.88
CA MET A 273 11.17 -4.20 0.17
C MET A 273 10.24 -3.80 1.32
N CYS A 274 10.53 -4.21 2.55
CA CYS A 274 9.76 -3.74 3.70
C CYS A 274 10.09 -2.28 4.05
N GLU A 275 11.30 -1.81 3.73
CA GLU A 275 11.70 -0.41 3.87
C GLU A 275 12.65 0.01 2.75
N TYR A 276 12.43 1.19 2.17
CA TYR A 276 13.32 1.83 1.22
C TYR A 276 13.08 3.33 1.12
N ALA A 277 13.96 4.04 0.40
CA ALA A 277 13.81 5.47 0.08
C ALA A 277 13.53 6.32 1.33
N HIS A 278 14.41 6.21 2.36
CA HIS A 278 14.31 6.94 3.62
C HIS A 278 14.10 8.44 3.39
N ALA A 279 12.94 8.96 3.80
CA ALA A 279 12.44 10.28 3.38
C ALA A 279 12.95 11.43 4.27
N MET A 280 14.06 11.25 4.96
CA MET A 280 14.62 12.23 5.89
C MET A 280 15.32 13.38 5.16
N GLY A 281 14.87 14.61 5.38
CA GLY A 281 15.49 15.81 4.83
C GLY A 281 15.44 15.88 3.30
N ASN A 282 16.54 16.30 2.67
CA ASN A 282 16.67 16.30 1.20
C ASN A 282 17.10 14.92 0.71
N SER A 283 16.15 14.05 0.47
CA SER A 283 16.35 12.63 0.21
C SER A 283 15.46 12.12 -0.92
N MET A 284 15.31 10.79 -1.04
CA MET A 284 14.49 10.07 -2.03
C MET A 284 14.95 10.24 -3.47
N GLY A 285 16.25 10.46 -3.68
CA GLY A 285 16.87 10.41 -5.00
C GLY A 285 16.77 9.01 -5.64
N ASN A 286 16.92 8.94 -6.96
CA ASN A 286 16.91 7.69 -7.73
C ASN A 286 15.60 6.88 -7.63
N MET A 287 14.49 7.51 -7.24
CA MET A 287 13.21 6.82 -7.09
C MET A 287 12.73 6.22 -8.43
N GLN A 288 12.96 6.91 -9.54
CA GLN A 288 12.61 6.43 -10.87
C GLN A 288 13.45 5.21 -11.25
N GLU A 289 14.77 5.27 -11.04
CA GLU A 289 15.71 4.19 -11.37
C GLU A 289 15.43 2.92 -10.57
N TYR A 290 15.05 3.05 -9.30
CA TYR A 290 14.57 1.91 -8.48
C TYR A 290 13.37 1.25 -9.14
N TRP A 291 12.38 2.04 -9.59
CA TRP A 291 11.16 1.52 -10.20
C TRP A 291 11.37 1.00 -11.61
N ASP A 292 12.35 1.51 -12.36
CA ASP A 292 12.74 0.95 -13.65
C ASP A 292 13.31 -0.47 -13.48
N VAL A 293 14.17 -0.68 -12.47
CA VAL A 293 14.65 -2.02 -12.10
C VAL A 293 13.49 -2.93 -11.68
N MET A 294 12.58 -2.46 -10.81
CA MET A 294 11.44 -3.24 -10.36
C MET A 294 10.52 -3.66 -11.52
N ARG A 295 10.21 -2.72 -12.42
CA ARG A 295 9.36 -2.99 -13.59
C ARG A 295 10.03 -3.90 -14.61
N SER A 296 11.35 -3.89 -14.72
CA SER A 296 12.11 -4.78 -15.59
C SER A 296 12.21 -6.21 -15.05
N SER A 297 12.05 -6.42 -13.73
CA SER A 297 12.18 -7.72 -13.08
C SER A 297 10.84 -8.45 -13.01
N LYS A 298 10.87 -9.75 -13.27
CA LYS A 298 9.68 -10.61 -13.10
C LYS A 298 9.31 -10.85 -11.63
N ASN A 299 10.28 -10.79 -10.69
CA ASN A 299 10.10 -11.17 -9.30
C ASN A 299 9.97 -9.98 -8.34
N MET A 300 10.35 -8.78 -8.75
CA MET A 300 10.24 -7.58 -7.94
C MET A 300 8.83 -6.97 -8.04
N GLN A 301 8.28 -6.57 -6.90
CA GLN A 301 6.89 -6.11 -6.80
C GLN A 301 6.72 -4.86 -5.94
N GLY A 302 7.74 -4.01 -5.84
CA GLY A 302 7.66 -2.75 -5.12
C GLY A 302 8.22 -2.82 -3.70
N GLY A 303 7.65 -2.04 -2.81
CA GLY A 303 8.08 -1.92 -1.42
C GLY A 303 7.39 -0.78 -0.69
N PHE A 304 7.85 -0.53 0.54
CA PHE A 304 7.25 0.43 1.46
C PHE A 304 8.27 1.51 1.80
N ILE A 305 7.98 2.77 1.42
CA ILE A 305 8.83 3.93 1.71
C ILE A 305 8.89 4.13 3.22
N TRP A 306 10.04 4.38 3.77
CA TRP A 306 10.24 4.84 5.14
C TRP A 306 10.33 6.36 5.14
N GLU A 307 9.37 7.12 5.73
CA GLU A 307 8.04 6.66 6.13
C GLU A 307 6.95 7.71 5.77
N TRP A 308 5.75 7.59 6.33
CA TRP A 308 4.64 8.46 5.98
C TRP A 308 4.75 9.85 6.59
N TYR A 309 4.99 9.94 7.91
CA TYR A 309 4.97 11.20 8.66
C TYR A 309 6.34 11.70 9.07
N ASN A 310 6.54 13.02 9.02
CA ASN A 310 7.44 13.69 9.96
C ASN A 310 6.76 13.75 11.33
N HIS A 311 7.40 13.25 12.38
CA HIS A 311 6.84 13.18 13.74
C HIS A 311 7.25 14.38 14.58
N GLY A 312 6.70 15.57 14.27
CA GLY A 312 6.98 16.80 15.01
C GLY A 312 5.74 17.36 15.72
N PHE A 313 5.91 17.96 16.87
CA PHE A 313 4.85 18.62 17.62
C PHE A 313 4.91 20.13 17.45
N PRO A 314 3.78 20.85 17.44
CA PRO A 314 3.76 22.31 17.25
C PRO A 314 4.37 22.99 18.48
N ALA A 315 5.36 23.84 18.25
CA ALA A 315 6.00 24.66 19.28
C ALA A 315 6.28 26.08 18.79
N LYS A 316 6.67 26.94 19.72
CA LYS A 316 7.13 28.29 19.42
C LYS A 316 8.43 28.54 20.15
N ASP A 317 9.37 29.22 19.49
CA ASP A 317 10.60 29.69 20.10
C ASP A 317 10.36 30.92 20.98
N ASP A 318 11.42 31.40 21.60
CA ASP A 318 11.41 32.60 22.53
C ASP A 318 10.96 33.88 21.79
N GLN A 319 11.00 33.92 20.48
CA GLN A 319 10.54 35.04 19.67
C GLN A 319 9.08 34.84 19.17
N GLY A 320 8.43 33.77 19.58
CA GLY A 320 7.07 33.41 19.17
C GLY A 320 6.95 32.83 17.77
N ARG A 321 8.06 32.46 17.11
CA ARG A 321 8.05 31.86 15.76
C ARG A 321 7.70 30.37 15.89
N PHE A 322 6.81 29.93 15.00
CA PHE A 322 6.36 28.55 14.93
C PHE A 322 7.47 27.63 14.39
N PHE A 323 7.58 26.44 14.96
CA PHE A 323 8.39 25.33 14.45
C PHE A 323 7.80 23.98 14.86
N TRP A 324 8.24 22.91 14.20
CA TRP A 324 7.95 21.55 14.60
C TRP A 324 9.02 21.04 15.54
N ALA A 325 8.66 20.85 16.81
CA ALA A 325 9.56 20.35 17.84
C ALA A 325 9.72 18.83 17.77
N TYR A 326 10.92 18.34 17.95
CA TYR A 326 11.24 16.91 17.97
C TYR A 326 12.48 16.66 18.85
N GLY A 327 12.74 15.37 19.19
CA GLY A 327 13.92 14.96 19.91
C GLY A 327 14.22 15.84 21.14
N GLY A 328 15.40 16.43 21.17
CA GLY A 328 15.88 17.27 22.25
C GLY A 328 15.13 18.57 22.51
N ASP A 329 14.20 18.98 21.63
CA ASP A 329 13.31 20.12 21.86
C ASP A 329 12.26 19.81 22.93
N LEU A 330 12.02 18.53 23.21
CA LEU A 330 11.01 18.06 24.14
C LEU A 330 11.67 17.48 25.39
N GLY A 331 11.43 18.08 26.53
CA GLY A 331 11.99 17.67 27.83
C GLY A 331 13.25 18.41 28.21
N GLY A 332 14.07 17.83 29.10
CA GLY A 332 15.29 18.45 29.61
C GLY A 332 16.54 18.06 28.81
N TYR A 333 17.56 18.90 28.86
CA TYR A 333 18.84 18.68 28.16
C TYR A 333 19.55 17.36 28.51
N ASN A 334 19.18 16.72 29.60
CA ASN A 334 19.80 15.47 30.06
C ASN A 334 19.03 14.21 29.62
N LEU A 335 17.94 14.36 28.86
CA LEU A 335 17.17 13.21 28.33
C LEU A 335 17.82 12.68 27.04
N VAL A 336 18.03 11.38 27.03
CA VAL A 336 18.48 10.69 25.80
C VAL A 336 17.42 10.84 24.72
N ASN A 337 17.85 11.24 23.53
CA ASN A 337 16.98 11.37 22.36
C ASN A 337 17.78 11.14 21.07
N ASP A 338 17.11 10.87 19.98
CA ASP A 338 17.69 10.60 18.67
C ASP A 338 17.69 11.83 17.73
N GLY A 339 17.56 13.04 18.30
CA GLY A 339 17.56 14.28 17.52
C GLY A 339 16.45 14.35 16.50
N ASN A 340 16.81 14.59 15.23
CA ASN A 340 15.87 14.72 14.13
C ASN A 340 15.50 13.39 13.43
N PHE A 341 15.85 12.24 14.02
CA PHE A 341 15.70 10.94 13.35
C PHE A 341 14.22 10.51 13.13
N CYS A 342 13.28 11.18 13.79
CA CYS A 342 11.84 11.01 13.58
C CYS A 342 11.25 12.00 12.54
N MET A 343 12.10 12.81 11.88
CA MET A 343 11.69 13.76 10.83
C MET A 343 12.02 13.18 9.43
N ASP A 344 11.54 11.99 9.16
CA ASP A 344 11.85 11.14 8.02
C ASP A 344 10.62 10.77 7.18
N GLY A 345 9.58 11.59 7.28
CA GLY A 345 8.32 11.38 6.61
C GLY A 345 8.19 12.03 5.24
N MET A 346 7.31 11.44 4.43
CA MET A 346 6.88 11.98 3.13
C MET A 346 5.99 13.21 3.26
N ILE A 347 5.26 13.33 4.37
CA ILE A 347 4.37 14.46 4.63
C ILE A 347 4.73 15.13 5.95
N SER A 348 4.36 16.41 6.06
CA SER A 348 4.54 17.16 7.30
C SER A 348 3.64 16.64 8.44
N PRO A 349 3.95 17.00 9.71
CA PRO A 349 3.15 16.58 10.86
C PRO A 349 1.64 16.91 10.73
N ASP A 350 1.29 17.99 10.05
CA ASP A 350 -0.08 18.47 9.83
C ASP A 350 -0.69 18.00 8.49
N GLN A 351 -0.13 16.91 7.92
CA GLN A 351 -0.65 16.25 6.71
C GLN A 351 -0.61 17.11 5.44
N ASN A 352 0.46 17.87 5.23
CA ASN A 352 0.75 18.57 3.98
C ASN A 352 1.86 17.87 3.20
N TYR A 353 1.87 18.05 1.89
CA TYR A 353 2.90 17.49 1.02
C TYR A 353 4.27 18.15 1.28
N LEU A 354 5.30 17.32 1.34
CA LEU A 354 6.70 17.78 1.26
C LEU A 354 7.19 17.65 -0.19
N PRO A 355 8.26 18.34 -0.60
CA PRO A 355 8.71 18.38 -1.99
C PRO A 355 8.86 17.01 -2.65
N HIS A 356 9.39 16.03 -1.94
CA HIS A 356 9.63 14.68 -2.44
C HIS A 356 8.36 13.84 -2.68
N THR A 357 7.19 14.25 -2.19
CA THR A 357 5.93 13.55 -2.51
C THR A 357 5.58 13.60 -3.99
N HIS A 358 6.02 14.65 -4.69
CA HIS A 358 5.76 14.81 -6.12
C HIS A 358 6.45 13.75 -6.98
N ILE A 359 7.69 13.36 -6.64
CA ILE A 359 8.35 12.27 -7.35
C ILE A 359 7.67 10.92 -7.06
N VAL A 360 7.19 10.69 -5.83
CA VAL A 360 6.44 9.49 -5.49
C VAL A 360 5.15 9.41 -6.30
N LYS A 361 4.35 10.48 -6.36
CA LYS A 361 3.13 10.56 -7.19
C LYS A 361 3.44 10.18 -8.64
N LYS A 362 4.52 10.73 -9.20
CA LYS A 362 4.96 10.50 -10.57
C LYS A 362 5.36 9.04 -10.80
N VAL A 363 6.21 8.51 -9.95
CA VAL A 363 6.76 7.15 -10.10
C VAL A 363 5.70 6.07 -9.84
N TYR A 364 4.76 6.33 -8.92
CA TYR A 364 3.70 5.40 -8.53
C TYR A 364 2.47 5.46 -9.45
N GLN A 365 2.41 6.36 -10.42
CA GLN A 365 1.27 6.44 -11.33
C GLN A 365 0.98 5.12 -12.03
N ASN A 366 -0.30 4.87 -12.35
CA ASN A 366 -0.74 3.62 -12.99
C ASN A 366 -1.01 3.79 -14.50
N ILE A 367 -1.01 5.02 -14.99
CA ILE A 367 -1.07 5.34 -16.41
C ILE A 367 0.32 5.84 -16.77
N LEU A 368 1.01 5.11 -17.67
CA LEU A 368 2.36 5.48 -18.09
C LEU A 368 2.30 5.88 -19.57
N PHE A 369 3.10 6.88 -19.91
CA PHE A 369 3.27 7.30 -21.28
C PHE A 369 4.72 7.05 -21.69
N LYS A 370 4.94 6.58 -22.93
CA LYS A 370 6.27 6.41 -23.51
C LYS A 370 6.30 7.02 -24.91
N ALA A 371 7.37 7.70 -25.23
CA ALA A 371 7.65 8.13 -26.59
C ALA A 371 7.86 6.90 -27.49
N LYS A 372 7.15 6.83 -28.62
CA LYS A 372 7.37 5.84 -29.66
C LYS A 372 7.96 6.46 -30.91
N ASP A 373 7.34 7.53 -31.40
CA ASP A 373 7.80 8.32 -32.52
C ASP A 373 7.28 9.75 -32.36
N LEU A 374 8.03 10.56 -31.61
CA LEU A 374 7.60 11.93 -31.29
C LEU A 374 7.50 12.81 -32.54
N ASN A 375 8.35 12.59 -33.56
CA ASN A 375 8.33 13.38 -34.77
C ASN A 375 7.04 13.19 -35.55
N ASN A 376 6.44 12.02 -35.46
CA ASN A 376 5.12 11.71 -36.02
C ASN A 376 3.98 11.82 -35.01
N GLY A 377 4.25 12.32 -33.81
CA GLY A 377 3.26 12.49 -32.74
C GLY A 377 2.73 11.17 -32.17
N ILE A 378 3.52 10.09 -32.18
CA ILE A 378 3.08 8.77 -31.70
C ILE A 378 3.66 8.50 -30.31
N ILE A 379 2.77 8.24 -29.36
CA ILE A 379 3.10 7.78 -28.00
C ILE A 379 2.46 6.42 -27.72
N THR A 380 3.02 5.69 -26.76
CA THR A 380 2.41 4.49 -26.19
C THR A 380 1.81 4.82 -24.84
N VAL A 381 0.52 4.56 -24.66
CA VAL A 381 -0.20 4.62 -23.37
C VAL A 381 -0.18 3.22 -22.77
N ILE A 382 0.35 3.08 -21.56
CA ILE A 382 0.43 1.81 -20.83
C ILE A 382 -0.52 1.88 -19.64
N ASN A 383 -1.40 0.90 -19.53
CA ASN A 383 -2.27 0.70 -18.38
C ASN A 383 -1.61 -0.28 -17.40
N ASP A 384 -0.99 0.24 -16.33
CA ASP A 384 -0.37 -0.55 -15.26
C ASP A 384 -1.36 -0.98 -14.16
N TYR A 385 -2.64 -0.53 -14.24
CA TYR A 385 -3.71 -1.13 -13.44
C TYR A 385 -3.89 -2.59 -13.84
N LYS A 386 -4.17 -3.43 -12.85
CA LYS A 386 -4.33 -4.89 -13.07
C LYS A 386 -5.79 -5.31 -13.19
N PHE A 387 -6.72 -4.46 -12.72
CA PHE A 387 -8.14 -4.77 -12.62
C PHE A 387 -9.04 -3.64 -13.16
N THR A 388 -8.47 -2.53 -13.59
CA THR A 388 -9.21 -1.33 -14.03
C THR A 388 -8.85 -1.01 -15.49
N ASP A 389 -9.83 -1.00 -16.37
CA ASP A 389 -9.65 -0.57 -17.75
C ASP A 389 -9.58 0.96 -17.83
N LEU A 390 -8.69 1.49 -18.67
CA LEU A 390 -8.75 2.88 -19.07
C LEU A 390 -9.84 3.04 -20.11
N THR A 391 -10.87 3.81 -19.79
CA THR A 391 -11.98 4.13 -20.69
C THR A 391 -12.17 5.64 -20.77
N ASN A 392 -12.68 6.14 -21.88
CA ASN A 392 -12.99 7.56 -22.03
C ASN A 392 -14.14 8.04 -21.12
N ASP A 393 -14.86 7.13 -20.47
CA ASP A 393 -15.86 7.45 -19.46
C ASP A 393 -15.22 7.74 -18.09
N ASN A 394 -14.04 7.16 -17.83
CA ASN A 394 -13.35 7.26 -16.54
C ASN A 394 -12.20 8.27 -16.57
N TYR A 395 -11.55 8.43 -17.72
CA TYR A 395 -10.37 9.28 -17.85
C TYR A 395 -10.49 10.23 -19.06
N SER A 396 -9.85 11.39 -18.96
CA SER A 396 -9.61 12.31 -20.07
C SER A 396 -8.12 12.55 -20.22
N TYR A 397 -7.70 12.84 -21.43
CA TYR A 397 -6.30 12.99 -21.76
C TYR A 397 -6.05 14.31 -22.50
N GLU A 398 -4.95 14.96 -22.15
CA GLU A 398 -4.49 16.21 -22.75
C GLU A 398 -3.03 16.10 -23.12
N TRP A 399 -2.64 16.75 -24.21
CA TRP A 399 -1.25 17.02 -24.53
C TRP A 399 -1.00 18.53 -24.66
N VAL A 400 0.18 18.97 -24.27
CA VAL A 400 0.64 20.36 -24.37
C VAL A 400 2.03 20.36 -24.99
N LEU A 401 2.19 21.09 -26.09
CA LEU A 401 3.48 21.33 -26.71
C LEU A 401 4.02 22.65 -26.20
N LEU A 402 5.20 22.62 -25.62
CA LEU A 402 5.92 23.79 -25.14
C LEU A 402 7.03 24.16 -26.13
N LYS A 403 7.23 25.47 -26.35
CA LYS A 403 8.35 26.07 -27.06
C LYS A 403 9.05 27.04 -26.10
N ASN A 404 10.29 26.74 -25.72
CA ASN A 404 11.06 27.52 -24.72
C ASN A 404 10.24 27.77 -23.43
N GLY A 405 9.56 26.76 -22.92
CA GLY A 405 8.74 26.81 -21.72
C GLY A 405 7.35 27.48 -21.87
N ASN A 406 7.02 28.04 -23.02
CA ASN A 406 5.71 28.65 -23.29
C ASN A 406 4.81 27.68 -24.08
N VAL A 407 3.51 27.74 -23.83
CA VAL A 407 2.53 26.90 -24.54
C VAL A 407 2.45 27.34 -26.02
N GLU A 408 2.89 26.49 -26.91
CA GLU A 408 2.80 26.66 -28.37
C GLU A 408 1.47 26.15 -28.90
N SER A 409 1.08 24.93 -28.47
CA SER A 409 -0.22 24.36 -28.79
C SER A 409 -0.63 23.32 -27.78
N LYS A 410 -1.91 22.96 -27.75
CA LYS A 410 -2.46 21.90 -26.90
C LYS A 410 -3.65 21.25 -27.56
N GLY A 411 -4.00 20.06 -27.10
CA GLY A 411 -5.17 19.32 -27.57
C GLY A 411 -5.49 18.16 -26.65
N THR A 412 -6.58 17.50 -26.98
CA THR A 412 -7.06 16.31 -26.27
C THR A 412 -6.98 15.09 -27.17
N PHE A 413 -6.99 13.92 -26.56
CA PHE A 413 -7.11 12.67 -27.30
C PHE A 413 -7.90 11.65 -26.50
N ASP A 414 -8.44 10.68 -27.22
CA ASP A 414 -9.19 9.57 -26.65
C ASP A 414 -8.41 8.27 -26.77
N VAL A 415 -8.38 7.50 -25.69
CA VAL A 415 -7.79 6.17 -25.70
C VAL A 415 -8.51 5.25 -24.73
N SER A 416 -8.75 4.02 -25.17
CA SER A 416 -9.19 2.94 -24.29
C SER A 416 -8.14 1.85 -24.30
N VAL A 417 -7.67 1.45 -23.10
CA VAL A 417 -6.62 0.45 -22.91
C VAL A 417 -7.08 -0.51 -21.82
N PRO A 418 -7.26 -1.80 -22.15
CA PRO A 418 -7.60 -2.80 -21.14
C PRO A 418 -6.58 -2.86 -20.00
N ALA A 419 -6.98 -3.36 -18.83
CA ALA A 419 -6.10 -3.58 -17.70
C ALA A 419 -4.88 -4.43 -18.09
N ASP A 420 -3.70 -4.08 -17.57
CA ASP A 420 -2.43 -4.81 -17.81
C ASP A 420 -2.03 -4.89 -19.29
N SER A 421 -2.31 -3.83 -20.07
CA SER A 421 -2.02 -3.77 -21.50
C SER A 421 -1.54 -2.38 -21.93
N GLN A 422 -1.22 -2.23 -23.21
CA GLN A 422 -0.78 -0.96 -23.79
C GLN A 422 -1.33 -0.72 -25.17
N LYS A 423 -1.35 0.54 -25.60
CA LYS A 423 -1.82 0.95 -26.92
C LYS A 423 -1.08 2.17 -27.44
N ASP A 424 -0.72 2.15 -28.72
CA ASP A 424 -0.17 3.32 -29.38
C ASP A 424 -1.27 4.29 -29.78
N VAL A 425 -0.99 5.58 -29.63
CA VAL A 425 -1.92 6.67 -29.98
C VAL A 425 -1.15 7.70 -30.79
N LYS A 426 -1.77 8.17 -31.86
CA LYS A 426 -1.29 9.31 -32.64
C LYS A 426 -1.94 10.58 -32.12
N LEU A 427 -1.14 11.50 -31.65
CA LEU A 427 -1.56 12.83 -31.20
C LEU A 427 -1.58 13.77 -32.40
N ASN A 428 -2.55 14.68 -32.43
CA ASN A 428 -2.64 15.69 -33.49
C ASN A 428 -1.75 16.91 -33.15
N ILE A 429 -0.43 16.70 -33.11
CA ILE A 429 0.58 17.70 -32.77
C ILE A 429 1.01 18.41 -34.07
N PRO A 430 1.18 19.75 -34.10
CA PRO A 430 1.78 20.45 -35.21
C PRO A 430 3.17 19.91 -35.54
N GLN A 431 3.53 19.91 -36.82
CA GLN A 431 4.86 19.49 -37.22
C GLN A 431 5.90 20.48 -36.67
N ILE A 432 6.84 19.98 -35.89
CA ILE A 432 7.90 20.75 -35.30
C ILE A 432 9.03 20.90 -36.32
N LYS A 433 9.48 22.12 -36.51
CA LYS A 433 10.69 22.42 -37.27
C LYS A 433 11.81 22.73 -36.28
N ALA A 434 12.95 22.04 -36.42
CA ALA A 434 14.13 22.33 -35.63
C ALA A 434 14.60 23.77 -35.90
N GLU A 435 14.81 24.53 -34.84
CA GLU A 435 15.33 25.89 -34.87
C GLU A 435 16.50 25.97 -33.89
N SER A 436 17.61 26.65 -34.29
CA SER A 436 18.75 26.84 -33.39
C SER A 436 18.35 27.65 -32.15
N GLY A 437 18.72 27.15 -30.94
CA GLY A 437 18.43 27.79 -29.67
C GLY A 437 16.96 27.65 -29.21
N VAL A 438 16.17 26.78 -29.83
CA VAL A 438 14.77 26.53 -29.46
C VAL A 438 14.58 25.13 -28.92
N GLU A 439 14.03 25.03 -27.74
CA GLU A 439 13.64 23.76 -27.08
C GLU A 439 12.16 23.48 -27.22
N TYR A 440 11.84 22.22 -27.53
CA TYR A 440 10.44 21.77 -27.55
C TYR A 440 10.26 20.62 -26.58
N PHE A 441 9.17 20.68 -25.78
CA PHE A 441 8.75 19.62 -24.88
C PHE A 441 7.28 19.27 -25.14
N LEU A 442 6.98 17.98 -25.16
CA LEU A 442 5.61 17.48 -25.17
C LEU A 442 5.25 16.99 -23.78
N GLN A 443 4.30 17.64 -23.15
CA GLN A 443 3.68 17.18 -21.91
C GLN A 443 2.39 16.42 -22.22
N VAL A 444 2.17 15.31 -21.52
CA VAL A 444 0.97 14.47 -21.66
C VAL A 444 0.39 14.23 -20.29
N TYR A 445 -0.92 14.40 -20.16
CA TYR A 445 -1.65 14.30 -18.92
C TYR A 445 -2.80 13.32 -19.01
N ALA A 446 -3.11 12.66 -17.88
CA ALA A 446 -4.36 11.94 -17.67
C ALA A 446 -5.08 12.50 -16.45
N TYR A 447 -6.37 12.74 -16.58
CA TYR A 447 -7.22 13.25 -15.53
C TYR A 447 -8.37 12.28 -15.23
N ASN A 448 -8.75 12.20 -13.96
CA ASN A 448 -9.93 11.50 -13.52
C ASN A 448 -11.20 12.27 -13.96
N LYS A 449 -12.10 11.64 -14.71
CA LYS A 449 -13.34 12.27 -15.18
C LYS A 449 -14.45 12.26 -14.14
N LYS A 450 -14.49 11.21 -13.31
CA LYS A 450 -15.54 11.01 -12.31
C LYS A 450 -15.01 11.30 -10.92
N GLU A 451 -15.83 11.98 -10.14
CA GLU A 451 -15.53 12.11 -8.72
C GLU A 451 -15.55 10.74 -8.04
N THR A 452 -14.57 10.50 -7.18
CA THR A 452 -14.50 9.34 -6.29
C THR A 452 -14.59 9.80 -4.84
N ALA A 453 -14.51 8.89 -3.88
CA ALA A 453 -14.52 9.25 -2.47
C ALA A 453 -13.40 10.24 -2.08
N PHE A 454 -12.30 10.31 -2.85
CA PHE A 454 -11.11 11.09 -2.51
C PHE A 454 -10.58 11.97 -3.65
N LEU A 455 -10.88 11.66 -4.89
CA LEU A 455 -10.39 12.39 -6.05
C LEU A 455 -11.54 13.12 -6.72
N LYS A 456 -11.43 14.44 -6.84
CA LYS A 456 -12.39 15.25 -7.59
C LYS A 456 -12.31 14.97 -9.08
N ALA A 457 -13.38 15.22 -9.81
CA ALA A 457 -13.33 15.25 -11.26
C ALA A 457 -12.30 16.30 -11.73
N GLY A 458 -11.49 15.94 -12.74
CA GLY A 458 -10.40 16.78 -13.22
C GLY A 458 -9.09 16.65 -12.42
N PHE A 459 -9.03 15.75 -11.43
CA PHE A 459 -7.77 15.50 -10.72
C PHE A 459 -6.73 14.82 -11.64
N GLU A 460 -5.50 15.37 -11.72
CA GLU A 460 -4.39 14.80 -12.46
C GLU A 460 -3.94 13.48 -11.80
N VAL A 461 -4.11 12.37 -12.51
CA VAL A 461 -3.73 11.03 -12.03
C VAL A 461 -2.40 10.56 -12.62
N ALA A 462 -1.97 11.13 -13.75
CA ALA A 462 -0.69 10.81 -14.36
C ALA A 462 -0.23 11.93 -15.30
N LYS A 463 1.08 12.03 -15.44
CA LYS A 463 1.73 12.94 -16.40
C LYS A 463 3.05 12.40 -16.91
N GLU A 464 3.48 12.89 -18.07
CA GLU A 464 4.80 12.65 -18.64
C GLU A 464 5.27 13.86 -19.44
N GLU A 465 6.58 14.02 -19.57
CA GLU A 465 7.19 15.03 -20.40
C GLU A 465 8.26 14.40 -21.30
N PHE A 466 8.24 14.75 -22.57
CA PHE A 466 9.20 14.27 -23.57
C PHE A 466 9.89 15.47 -24.22
N ALA A 467 11.22 15.48 -24.17
CA ALA A 467 12.02 16.43 -24.94
C ALA A 467 12.10 16.00 -26.41
N TYR A 468 11.97 16.97 -27.31
CA TYR A 468 12.29 16.75 -28.72
C TYR A 468 13.78 16.97 -28.94
N ASP A 469 14.44 16.06 -29.65
CA ASP A 469 15.83 16.18 -30.06
C ASP A 469 15.92 17.08 -31.30
N THR A 470 15.56 18.35 -31.12
CA THR A 470 15.46 19.31 -32.24
C THR A 470 16.43 20.45 -32.15
N ASN A 471 17.20 20.58 -31.08
CA ASN A 471 18.13 21.72 -30.93
C ASN A 471 19.58 21.27 -30.73
N ASN A 472 20.48 22.10 -31.19
CA ASN A 472 21.92 21.99 -30.96
C ASN A 472 22.40 22.86 -29.80
N TYR A 473 21.50 23.37 -28.97
CA TYR A 473 21.80 24.35 -27.93
C TYR A 473 22.95 23.93 -27.02
N PHE A 474 22.94 22.68 -26.53
CA PHE A 474 24.04 22.17 -25.69
C PHE A 474 25.30 21.76 -26.44
N THR A 475 25.22 21.44 -27.72
CA THR A 475 26.41 21.15 -28.53
C THR A 475 27.23 22.39 -28.85
N GLU A 476 26.60 23.56 -28.90
CA GLU A 476 27.28 24.84 -29.09
C GLU A 476 27.93 25.38 -27.82
N ILE A 477 27.26 25.21 -26.65
CA ILE A 477 27.78 25.63 -25.33
C ILE A 477 28.96 24.74 -24.88
N GLY A 478 28.97 23.47 -25.20
CA GLY A 478 30.04 22.53 -24.82
C GLY A 478 31.36 22.70 -25.63
N ARG A 479 31.45 23.68 -26.52
CA ARG A 479 32.65 24.00 -27.32
C ARG A 479 33.30 25.35 -26.97
N ALA A 480 32.80 26.04 -25.94
CA ALA A 480 33.38 27.31 -25.45
C ALA A 480 34.46 27.08 -24.40
#